data_8a81910ee4566b2179b83682c7cdc835
#
_entry.id   8a81910ee4566b2179b83682c7cdc835
#
_cell.length_a   1.000
_cell.length_b   1.000
_cell.length_c   1.000
_cell.angle_alpha   90.00
_cell.angle_beta   90.00
_cell.angle_gamma   90.00
#
_symmetry.space_group_name_H-M   'P 1'
#
loop_
_entity.id
_entity.type
_entity.pdbx_description
1 polymer ?
#
loop_
_entity_poly.entity_id
_entity_poly.type
_entity_poly.pdbx_seq_one_letter_code
_entity_poly.pdbx_strand_id
1 'polypeptide(L)'
;MAGQIGNAGQANYAAAKAGVIGLTKSHAREYASKGIRVNAVCPGFIATSMTSSLGDEYLDDVAKQIPLGRLGKPEEVAGTVRFLALDPAAEYMTGHCYDIDGGIAMIAA
;
A
#
# COMPACT_ATOMS: atom_id res chain seq x y z
N MET A 1 2.25 6.51 -10.50
CA MET A 1 3.15 6.65 -9.39
C MET A 1 4.57 6.70 -9.78
N ALA A 2 5.15 5.57 -9.98
CA ALA A 2 6.55 5.49 -10.28
C ALA A 2 6.92 6.32 -11.49
N GLY A 3 6.11 6.28 -12.53
CA GLY A 3 6.37 7.05 -13.74
C GLY A 3 6.36 8.54 -13.55
N GLN A 4 5.60 9.04 -12.58
CA GLN A 4 5.53 10.47 -12.34
C GLN A 4 6.72 11.02 -11.56
N ILE A 5 7.37 10.20 -10.80
CA ILE A 5 8.49 10.65 -9.97
C ILE A 5 9.84 10.38 -10.64
N GLY A 6 9.80 9.87 -11.86
CA GLY A 6 10.99 9.59 -12.62
C GLY A 6 11.77 8.38 -12.11
N ASN A 7 12.91 8.13 -12.75
CA ASN A 7 13.67 6.92 -12.48
C ASN A 7 14.26 6.86 -11.08
N ALA A 8 14.74 7.98 -10.57
CA ALA A 8 15.34 8.01 -9.23
C ALA A 8 14.30 7.76 -8.15
N GLY A 9 13.14 8.43 -8.25
CA GLY A 9 12.05 8.22 -7.31
C GLY A 9 11.47 6.83 -7.41
N GLN A 10 11.42 6.28 -8.62
CA GLN A 10 10.95 4.93 -8.88
C GLN A 10 11.85 3.90 -8.21
N ALA A 11 13.16 4.07 -8.33
CA ALA A 11 14.12 3.17 -7.70
C ALA A 11 14.02 3.21 -6.18
N ASN A 12 13.90 4.40 -5.61
CA ASN A 12 13.75 4.56 -4.17
C ASN A 12 12.46 3.92 -3.66
N TYR A 13 11.37 4.11 -4.37
CA TYR A 13 10.08 3.51 -4.00
C TYR A 13 10.16 1.98 -4.05
N ALA A 14 10.74 1.44 -5.12
CA ALA A 14 10.86 -0.01 -5.28
C ALA A 14 11.75 -0.61 -4.19
N ALA A 15 12.84 0.05 -3.85
CA ALA A 15 13.74 -0.41 -2.79
C ALA A 15 13.04 -0.39 -1.43
N ALA A 16 12.29 0.68 -1.14
CA ALA A 16 11.56 0.80 0.12
C ALA A 16 10.48 -0.28 0.22
N LYS A 17 9.75 -0.51 -0.86
CA LYS A 17 8.69 -1.54 -0.88
C LYS A 17 9.29 -2.93 -0.69
N ALA A 18 10.38 -3.24 -1.39
CA ALA A 18 11.06 -4.52 -1.26
C ALA A 18 11.57 -4.73 0.17
N GLY A 19 12.09 -3.67 0.78
CA GLY A 19 12.54 -3.71 2.17
C GLY A 19 11.42 -4.02 3.15
N VAL A 20 10.27 -3.38 2.98
CA VAL A 20 9.09 -3.65 3.82
C VAL A 20 8.62 -5.09 3.65
N ILE A 21 8.58 -5.59 2.42
CA ILE A 21 8.17 -6.98 2.15
C ILE A 21 9.11 -7.96 2.84
N GLY A 22 10.41 -7.77 2.70
CA GLY A 22 11.42 -8.63 3.32
C GLY A 22 11.34 -8.61 4.84
N LEU A 23 11.24 -7.41 5.40
CA LEU A 23 11.12 -7.23 6.86
C LEU A 23 9.86 -7.88 7.41
N THR A 24 8.74 -7.72 6.72
CA THR A 24 7.46 -8.31 7.10
C THR A 24 7.57 -9.84 7.16
N LYS A 25 8.14 -10.44 6.13
CA LYS A 25 8.32 -11.90 6.09
C LYS A 25 9.23 -12.40 7.19
N SER A 26 10.35 -11.72 7.41
CA SER A 26 11.30 -12.10 8.45
C SER A 26 10.68 -12.03 9.84
N HIS A 27 9.99 -10.92 10.13
CA HIS A 27 9.34 -10.75 11.41
C HIS A 27 8.18 -11.73 11.61
N ALA A 28 7.41 -12.00 10.54
CA ALA A 28 6.33 -12.96 10.63
C ALA A 28 6.85 -14.36 11.02
N ARG A 29 7.93 -14.79 10.41
CA ARG A 29 8.57 -16.08 10.75
C ARG A 29 9.11 -16.09 12.16
N GLU A 30 9.76 -14.99 12.55
CA GLU A 30 10.41 -14.86 13.86
C GLU A 30 9.41 -14.93 15.00
N TYR A 31 8.24 -14.32 14.82
CA TYR A 31 7.25 -14.18 15.90
C TYR A 31 6.07 -15.14 15.80
N ALA A 32 6.00 -15.96 14.77
CA ALA A 32 4.89 -16.89 14.59
C ALA A 32 4.72 -17.83 15.79
N SER A 33 5.81 -18.35 16.32
CA SER A 33 5.76 -19.26 17.48
C SER A 33 5.23 -18.59 18.73
N LYS A 34 5.25 -17.27 18.78
CA LYS A 34 4.71 -16.51 19.91
C LYS A 34 3.28 -16.07 19.71
N GLY A 35 2.65 -16.52 18.62
CA GLY A 35 1.29 -16.16 18.31
C GLY A 35 1.11 -14.74 17.81
N ILE A 36 2.18 -14.13 17.31
CA ILE A 36 2.14 -12.76 16.80
C ILE A 36 2.12 -12.82 15.28
N ARG A 37 1.13 -12.16 14.69
CA ARG A 37 1.00 -12.02 13.25
C ARG A 37 1.61 -10.69 12.82
N VAL A 38 2.29 -10.69 11.69
CA VAL A 38 2.93 -9.50 11.14
C VAL A 38 2.55 -9.38 9.67
N ASN A 39 1.89 -8.30 9.34
CA ASN A 39 1.48 -7.98 7.96
C ASN A 39 1.83 -6.53 7.67
N ALA A 40 1.82 -6.18 6.40
CA ALA A 40 2.05 -4.81 5.97
C ALA A 40 0.97 -4.37 5.01
N VAL A 41 0.71 -3.08 4.97
CA VAL A 41 -0.16 -2.50 3.95
C VAL A 41 0.67 -1.55 3.11
N CYS A 42 0.40 -1.54 1.81
CA CYS A 42 1.11 -0.71 0.84
C CYS A 42 0.08 0.17 0.13
N PRO A 43 -0.21 1.36 0.68
CA PRO A 43 -1.17 2.27 0.05
C PRO A 43 -0.61 2.83 -1.26
N GLY A 44 -1.48 3.02 -2.24
CA GLY A 44 -1.16 3.75 -3.45
C GLY A 44 -1.42 5.24 -3.27
N PHE A 45 -2.11 5.83 -4.25
CA PHE A 45 -2.50 7.24 -4.17
C PHE A 45 -3.73 7.39 -3.28
N ILE A 46 -3.55 8.04 -2.15
CA ILE A 46 -4.62 8.23 -1.16
C ILE A 46 -4.88 9.74 -1.04
N ALA A 47 -6.16 10.12 -1.10
CA ALA A 47 -6.56 11.51 -0.99
C ALA A 47 -6.37 12.00 0.45
N THR A 48 -5.46 12.95 0.62
CA THR A 48 -5.15 13.56 1.91
C THR A 48 -5.05 15.07 1.74
N SER A 49 -4.88 15.80 2.83
CA SER A 49 -4.65 17.23 2.73
C SER A 49 -3.37 17.57 1.97
N MET A 50 -2.39 16.68 2.01
CA MET A 50 -1.14 16.87 1.24
C MET A 50 -1.38 16.71 -0.26
N THR A 51 -2.18 15.74 -0.67
CA THR A 51 -2.47 15.53 -2.09
C THR A 51 -3.37 16.63 -2.64
N SER A 52 -4.29 17.16 -1.84
CA SER A 52 -5.20 18.21 -2.31
C SER A 52 -4.46 19.47 -2.74
N SER A 53 -3.26 19.71 -2.24
CA SER A 53 -2.45 20.86 -2.62
C SER A 53 -1.78 20.70 -3.99
N LEU A 54 -1.84 19.54 -4.60
CA LEU A 54 -1.17 19.26 -5.87
C LEU A 54 -1.93 19.79 -7.09
N GLY A 55 -3.18 20.20 -6.89
CA GLY A 55 -4.03 20.75 -7.96
C GLY A 55 -4.90 19.70 -8.64
N ASP A 56 -6.08 20.16 -9.08
CA ASP A 56 -7.10 19.26 -9.63
C ASP A 56 -6.66 18.57 -10.91
N GLU A 57 -5.94 19.30 -11.79
CA GLU A 57 -5.48 18.74 -13.05
C GLU A 57 -4.52 17.58 -12.84
N TYR A 58 -3.58 17.75 -11.91
CA TYR A 58 -2.64 16.69 -11.59
C TYR A 58 -3.36 15.47 -11.01
N LEU A 59 -4.30 15.71 -10.10
CA LEU A 59 -5.04 14.61 -9.45
C LEU A 59 -5.95 13.88 -10.46
N ASP A 60 -6.53 14.60 -11.41
CA ASP A 60 -7.31 13.98 -12.48
C ASP A 60 -6.44 13.09 -13.35
N ASP A 61 -5.24 13.54 -13.67
CA ASP A 61 -4.30 12.74 -14.46
C ASP A 61 -3.88 11.47 -13.72
N VAL A 62 -3.62 11.59 -12.43
CA VAL A 62 -3.30 10.44 -11.58
C VAL A 62 -4.47 9.46 -11.57
N ALA A 63 -5.68 9.96 -11.37
CA ALA A 63 -6.87 9.11 -11.31
C ALA A 63 -7.08 8.30 -12.59
N LYS A 64 -6.74 8.88 -13.75
CA LYS A 64 -6.86 8.18 -15.04
C LYS A 64 -5.91 6.98 -15.14
N GLN A 65 -4.83 6.98 -14.40
CA GLN A 65 -3.87 5.87 -14.40
C GLN A 65 -4.27 4.75 -13.45
N ILE A 66 -5.22 5.00 -12.57
CA ILE A 66 -5.66 4.02 -11.58
C ILE A 66 -6.83 3.24 -12.16
N PRO A 67 -6.77 1.90 -12.20
CA PRO A 67 -7.87 1.10 -12.76
C PRO A 67 -9.24 1.40 -12.17
N LEU A 68 -9.34 1.65 -10.86
CA LEU A 68 -10.62 2.03 -10.25
C LEU A 68 -11.02 3.47 -10.53
N GLY A 69 -10.15 4.27 -11.16
CA GLY A 69 -10.48 5.60 -11.65
C GLY A 69 -10.56 6.70 -10.61
N ARG A 70 -10.06 6.45 -9.42
CA ARG A 70 -10.06 7.43 -8.33
C ARG A 70 -8.94 7.17 -7.35
N LEU A 71 -8.60 8.20 -6.57
CA LEU A 71 -7.71 8.03 -5.42
C LEU A 71 -8.45 7.25 -4.32
N GLY A 72 -7.69 6.55 -3.50
CA GLY A 72 -8.24 5.89 -2.34
C GLY A 72 -8.55 6.89 -1.23
N LYS A 73 -9.35 6.46 -0.28
CA LYS A 73 -9.69 7.26 0.91
C LYS A 73 -8.87 6.78 2.10
N PRO A 74 -8.50 7.69 3.02
CA PRO A 74 -7.79 7.26 4.24
C PRO A 74 -8.52 6.16 5.00
N GLU A 75 -9.84 6.19 5.01
CA GLU A 75 -10.66 5.18 5.68
C GLU A 75 -10.49 3.80 5.06
N GLU A 76 -10.19 3.74 3.77
CA GLU A 76 -9.97 2.47 3.08
C GLU A 76 -8.66 1.83 3.51
N VAL A 77 -7.65 2.63 3.82
CA VAL A 77 -6.39 2.13 4.39
C VAL A 77 -6.61 1.75 5.86
N ALA A 78 -7.22 2.63 6.62
CA ALA A 78 -7.47 2.40 8.05
C ALA A 78 -8.33 1.17 8.28
N GLY A 79 -9.37 0.98 7.46
CA GLY A 79 -10.25 -0.18 7.56
C GLY A 79 -9.52 -1.48 7.27
N THR A 80 -8.59 -1.47 6.33
CA THR A 80 -7.77 -2.65 6.03
C THR A 80 -6.86 -3.00 7.19
N VAL A 81 -6.22 -2.00 7.79
CA VAL A 81 -5.38 -2.21 8.97
C VAL A 81 -6.21 -2.78 10.12
N ARG A 82 -7.40 -2.22 10.34
CA ARG A 82 -8.29 -2.70 11.38
C ARG A 82 -8.69 -4.16 11.15
N PHE A 83 -9.04 -4.50 9.91
CA PHE A 83 -9.38 -5.88 9.56
C PHE A 83 -8.23 -6.83 9.89
N LEU A 84 -7.03 -6.49 9.40
CA LEU A 84 -5.86 -7.36 9.60
C LEU A 84 -5.50 -7.52 11.08
N ALA A 85 -5.67 -6.47 11.86
CA ALA A 85 -5.25 -6.47 13.26
C ALA A 85 -6.30 -7.09 14.19
N LEU A 86 -7.58 -6.86 13.92
CA LEU A 86 -8.64 -7.10 14.92
C LEU A 86 -9.70 -8.11 14.48
N ASP A 87 -9.89 -8.34 13.19
CA ASP A 87 -10.96 -9.23 12.75
C ASP A 87 -10.58 -10.69 12.95
N PRO A 88 -11.45 -11.52 13.58
CA PRO A 88 -11.16 -12.94 13.73
C PRO A 88 -10.89 -13.65 12.42
N ALA A 89 -11.46 -13.17 11.31
CA ALA A 89 -11.22 -13.75 9.99
C ALA A 89 -9.77 -13.59 9.54
N ALA A 90 -9.02 -12.68 10.14
CA ALA A 90 -7.62 -12.43 9.79
C ALA A 90 -6.64 -13.25 10.64
N GLU A 91 -7.11 -14.09 11.55
CA GLU A 91 -6.23 -14.80 12.47
C GLU A 91 -5.26 -15.77 11.78
N TYR A 92 -5.55 -16.19 10.57
CA TYR A 92 -4.67 -17.08 9.81
C TYR A 92 -3.84 -16.33 8.77
N MET A 93 -3.76 -15.00 8.87
CA MET A 93 -3.07 -14.14 7.90
C MET A 93 -1.82 -13.54 8.53
N THR A 94 -0.66 -13.92 8.02
CA THR A 94 0.62 -13.37 8.47
C THR A 94 1.65 -13.43 7.34
N GLY A 95 2.60 -12.50 7.36
CA GLY A 95 3.71 -12.48 6.43
C GLY A 95 3.45 -11.86 5.08
N HIS A 96 2.33 -11.20 4.89
CA HIS A 96 1.95 -10.65 3.59
C HIS A 96 1.90 -9.14 3.58
N CYS A 97 2.09 -8.60 2.38
CA CYS A 97 1.90 -7.17 2.12
C CYS A 97 0.67 -7.02 1.23
N TYR A 98 -0.22 -6.12 1.63
CA TYR A 98 -1.50 -5.91 0.96
C TYR A 98 -1.50 -4.57 0.27
N ASP A 99 -1.62 -4.57 -1.06
CA ASP A 99 -1.71 -3.34 -1.84
C ASP A 99 -3.11 -2.77 -1.73
N ILE A 100 -3.19 -1.47 -1.40
CA ILE A 100 -4.45 -0.74 -1.34
C ILE A 100 -4.30 0.43 -2.31
N ASP A 101 -4.47 0.15 -3.59
CA ASP A 101 -3.97 1.04 -4.64
C ASP A 101 -4.91 1.17 -5.85
N GLY A 102 -6.12 0.66 -5.75
CA GLY A 102 -7.06 0.72 -6.86
C GLY A 102 -6.63 -0.08 -8.08
N GLY A 103 -5.66 -0.97 -7.92
CA GLY A 103 -5.18 -1.83 -9.00
C GLY A 103 -3.97 -1.30 -9.76
N ILE A 104 -3.39 -0.16 -9.33
CA ILE A 104 -2.32 0.46 -10.12
C ILE A 104 -1.07 -0.41 -10.19
N ALA A 105 -0.74 -1.16 -9.15
CA ALA A 105 0.42 -2.04 -9.16
C ALA A 105 0.30 -3.17 -10.18
N MET A 106 -0.93 -3.58 -10.49
CA MET A 106 -1.22 -4.62 -11.47
C MET A 106 -0.77 -4.23 -12.88
N ILE A 107 -0.81 -2.93 -13.18
CA ILE A 107 -0.42 -2.42 -14.50
C ILE A 107 1.10 -2.33 -14.61
N ALA A 108 1.77 -2.07 -13.51
CA ALA A 108 3.22 -1.89 -13.50
C ALA A 108 3.99 -3.20 -13.60
N ALA A 109 3.30 -4.30 -13.53
CA ALA A 109 3.91 -5.61 -13.72
C ALA A 109 4.19 -5.91 -15.22
#